data_efa959fc4e4b76e0b160510a52cdd2fb
#
_entry.id   efa959fc4e4b76e0b160510a52cdd2fb
#
_cell.length_a   1.000
_cell.length_b   1.000
_cell.length_c   1.000
_cell.angle_alpha   90.00
_cell.angle_beta   90.00
_cell.angle_gamma   90.00
#
_symmetry.space_group_name_H-M   'P 1'
#
loop_
_entity.id
_entity.type
_entity.pdbx_description
1 polymer ?
#
loop_
_entity_poly.entity_id
_entity_poly.type
_entity_poly.pdbx_seq_one_letter_code
_entity_poly.pdbx_strand_id
1 'polypeptide(L)'
;MKIPHHGSSTGHDDRMWEKLLCEKPVSVLTPFGKGALKSRPPTSNDIGRLSSKSRKLYMSARHTTSIRPKMDWAVSRSIREGLITLTSKKTPMGIVRHRRLPGADWEGEIFGAAFRIK
;
A
#
# COMPACT_ATOMS: atom_id res chain seq x y z
N MET A 1 -9.41 0.65 -9.69
CA MET A 1 -9.09 -0.77 -9.48
C MET A 1 -8.20 -0.94 -8.26
N LYS A 2 -8.47 -1.91 -7.37
CA LYS A 2 -7.52 -2.31 -6.32
C LYS A 2 -6.57 -3.37 -6.90
N ILE A 3 -5.26 -3.14 -6.78
CA ILE A 3 -4.24 -4.07 -7.26
C ILE A 3 -4.12 -5.26 -6.31
N PRO A 4 -4.25 -6.52 -6.80
CA PRO A 4 -4.09 -7.71 -5.98
C PRO A 4 -2.61 -7.97 -5.63
N HIS A 5 -2.36 -8.87 -4.67
CA HIS A 5 -1.04 -9.36 -4.28
C HIS A 5 0.01 -8.25 -4.08
N HIS A 6 -0.41 -7.11 -3.54
CA HIS A 6 0.46 -5.94 -3.30
C HIS A 6 1.23 -5.46 -4.55
N GLY A 7 0.72 -5.76 -5.73
CA GLY A 7 1.34 -5.40 -7.01
C GLY A 7 2.42 -6.34 -7.51
N SER A 8 2.67 -7.46 -6.82
CA SER A 8 3.63 -8.47 -7.26
C SER A 8 3.30 -9.01 -8.66
N SER A 9 4.33 -9.43 -9.39
CA SER A 9 4.18 -10.10 -10.69
C SER A 9 3.37 -11.40 -10.61
N THR A 10 3.40 -12.09 -9.47
CA THR A 10 2.64 -13.34 -9.27
C THR A 10 1.12 -13.14 -9.23
N GLY A 11 0.66 -11.93 -8.94
CA GLY A 11 -0.75 -11.55 -8.96
C GLY A 11 -1.17 -10.80 -10.23
N HIS A 12 -0.32 -10.80 -11.26
CA HIS A 12 -0.56 -10.09 -12.50
C HIS A 12 -1.07 -11.03 -13.59
N ASP A 13 -2.16 -10.65 -14.25
CA ASP A 13 -2.68 -11.33 -15.45
C ASP A 13 -2.92 -10.27 -16.53
N ASP A 14 -2.16 -10.34 -17.61
CA ASP A 14 -2.28 -9.39 -18.74
C ASP A 14 -3.66 -9.43 -19.38
N ARG A 15 -4.30 -10.60 -19.47
CA ARG A 15 -5.65 -10.74 -20.04
C ARG A 15 -6.69 -9.96 -19.24
N MET A 16 -6.53 -9.91 -17.91
CA MET A 16 -7.39 -9.11 -17.05
C MET A 16 -7.27 -7.62 -17.40
N TRP A 17 -6.03 -7.12 -17.57
CA TRP A 17 -5.79 -5.73 -17.92
C TRP A 17 -6.29 -5.34 -19.30
N GLU A 18 -6.18 -6.24 -20.27
CA GLU A 18 -6.52 -5.99 -21.68
C GLU A 18 -8.00 -6.20 -21.99
N LYS A 19 -8.63 -7.17 -21.34
CA LYS A 19 -9.99 -7.62 -21.70
C LYS A 19 -11.06 -7.22 -20.70
N LEU A 20 -10.73 -7.09 -19.41
CA LEU A 20 -11.73 -6.90 -18.36
C LEU A 20 -11.72 -5.47 -17.77
N LEU A 21 -10.65 -4.72 -17.95
CA LEU A 21 -10.55 -3.37 -17.43
C LEU A 21 -10.70 -2.34 -18.56
N CYS A 22 -11.17 -1.15 -18.20
CA CYS A 22 -11.08 0.00 -19.09
C CYS A 22 -9.62 0.33 -19.40
N GLU A 23 -9.38 0.97 -20.53
CA GLU A 23 -8.04 1.42 -20.87
C GLU A 23 -7.47 2.32 -19.76
N LYS A 24 -6.30 1.94 -19.26
CA LYS A 24 -5.56 2.66 -18.21
C LYS A 24 -6.43 3.06 -17.02
N PRO A 25 -6.91 2.10 -16.22
CA PRO A 25 -7.75 2.39 -15.06
C PRO A 25 -7.01 3.21 -13.99
N VAL A 26 -7.76 3.88 -13.14
CA VAL A 26 -7.23 4.42 -11.88
C VAL A 26 -6.98 3.25 -10.92
N SER A 27 -5.75 3.11 -10.44
CA SER A 27 -5.31 1.95 -9.67
C SER A 27 -4.82 2.35 -8.28
N VAL A 28 -5.11 1.49 -7.30
CA VAL A 28 -4.65 1.64 -5.92
C VAL A 28 -3.99 0.35 -5.48
N LEU A 29 -2.82 0.46 -4.88
CA LEU A 29 -2.11 -0.67 -4.30
C LEU A 29 -1.77 -0.42 -2.83
N THR A 30 -1.65 -1.50 -2.08
CA THR A 30 -1.21 -1.50 -0.68
C THR A 30 0.12 -2.25 -0.60
N PRO A 31 1.19 -1.66 -0.07
CA PRO A 31 2.49 -2.34 0.00
C PRO A 31 2.45 -3.49 1.00
N PHE A 32 3.26 -4.51 0.76
CA PHE A 32 3.42 -5.63 1.67
C PHE A 32 4.36 -5.25 2.83
N GLY A 33 3.95 -5.50 4.06
CA GLY A 33 4.65 -5.03 5.25
C GLY A 33 5.67 -6.00 5.86
N LYS A 34 5.76 -7.26 5.37
CA LYS A 34 6.66 -8.29 5.94
C LYS A 34 7.78 -8.67 4.95
N GLY A 35 8.91 -9.19 5.47
CA GLY A 35 10.06 -9.63 4.66
C GLY A 35 11.16 -8.58 4.48
N ALA A 36 12.22 -8.89 3.72
CA ALA A 36 13.30 -7.98 3.41
C ALA A 36 12.83 -6.85 2.46
N LEU A 37 13.30 -5.63 2.66
CA LEU A 37 12.86 -4.46 1.89
C LEU A 37 12.98 -4.65 0.37
N LYS A 38 14.08 -5.26 -0.09
CA LYS A 38 14.34 -5.44 -1.53
C LYS A 38 13.38 -6.42 -2.23
N SER A 39 12.79 -7.35 -1.48
CA SER A 39 11.86 -8.38 -2.01
C SER A 39 10.39 -8.09 -1.69
N ARG A 40 10.09 -6.99 -1.01
CA ARG A 40 8.70 -6.62 -0.67
C ARG A 40 7.98 -6.02 -1.87
N PRO A 41 6.87 -6.61 -2.30
CA PRO A 41 6.04 -5.95 -3.30
C PRO A 41 5.34 -4.70 -2.74
N PRO A 42 5.17 -3.66 -3.54
CA PRO A 42 5.68 -3.57 -4.91
C PRO A 42 7.18 -3.27 -4.95
N THR A 43 7.90 -3.96 -5.80
CA THR A 43 9.28 -3.61 -6.18
C THR A 43 9.29 -2.44 -7.17
N SER A 44 10.45 -1.88 -7.47
CA SER A 44 10.58 -0.83 -8.50
C SER A 44 10.08 -1.30 -9.87
N ASN A 45 10.34 -2.58 -10.21
CA ASN A 45 9.86 -3.17 -11.47
C ASN A 45 8.32 -3.30 -11.47
N ASP A 46 7.73 -3.70 -10.35
CA ASP A 46 6.27 -3.75 -10.22
C ASP A 46 5.64 -2.38 -10.38
N ILE A 47 6.22 -1.35 -9.77
CA ILE A 47 5.75 0.02 -9.90
C ILE A 47 5.84 0.49 -11.35
N GLY A 48 6.94 0.23 -12.06
CA GLY A 48 7.10 0.55 -13.46
C GLY A 48 6.02 -0.11 -14.33
N ARG A 49 5.82 -1.42 -14.16
CA ARG A 49 4.79 -2.20 -14.87
C ARG A 49 3.37 -1.69 -14.59
N LEU A 50 3.02 -1.44 -13.33
CA LEU A 50 1.70 -0.95 -12.94
C LEU A 50 1.46 0.50 -13.40
N SER A 51 2.49 1.33 -13.39
CA SER A 51 2.42 2.70 -13.88
C SER A 51 2.15 2.77 -15.38
N SER A 52 2.75 1.87 -16.19
CA SER A 52 2.48 1.83 -17.64
C SER A 52 1.03 1.46 -17.96
N LYS A 53 0.42 0.59 -17.15
CA LYS A 53 -0.95 0.08 -17.32
C LYS A 53 -2.02 0.93 -16.62
N SER A 54 -1.65 1.94 -15.86
CA SER A 54 -2.59 2.80 -15.11
C SER A 54 -2.56 4.25 -15.58
N ARG A 55 -3.73 4.90 -15.59
CA ARG A 55 -3.83 6.36 -15.80
C ARG A 55 -3.35 7.14 -14.58
N LYS A 56 -3.75 6.68 -13.41
CA LYS A 56 -3.30 7.18 -12.10
C LYS A 56 -2.99 5.97 -11.21
N LEU A 57 -1.89 6.01 -10.49
CA LEU A 57 -1.49 4.96 -9.57
C LEU A 57 -1.27 5.56 -8.17
N TYR A 58 -1.98 5.02 -7.20
CA TYR A 58 -1.89 5.42 -5.79
C TYR A 58 -1.35 4.30 -4.94
N MET A 59 -0.65 4.65 -3.88
CA MET A 59 -0.20 3.73 -2.84
C MET A 59 -0.80 4.15 -1.48
N SER A 60 -1.37 3.20 -0.73
CA SER A 60 -2.03 3.48 0.54
C SER A 60 -1.07 3.73 1.70
N ALA A 61 0.19 3.32 1.59
CA ALA A 61 1.24 3.58 2.58
C ALA A 61 2.61 3.47 1.95
N ARG A 62 3.63 4.08 2.57
CA ARG A 62 5.03 3.82 2.21
C ARG A 62 5.48 2.49 2.82
N HIS A 63 6.46 1.83 2.22
CA HIS A 63 7.19 0.77 2.90
C HIS A 63 7.88 1.36 4.13
N THR A 64 7.30 1.14 5.29
CA THR A 64 7.96 1.52 6.53
C THR A 64 8.78 0.34 7.04
N THR A 65 10.05 0.55 7.27
CA THR A 65 10.79 -0.19 8.29
C THR A 65 10.02 0.02 9.59
N SER A 66 9.64 -1.05 10.28
CA SER A 66 9.04 -0.92 11.61
C SER A 66 10.05 -0.22 12.51
N ILE A 67 9.88 1.07 12.70
CA ILE A 67 10.62 1.80 13.73
C ILE A 67 10.01 1.30 15.03
N ARG A 68 10.71 0.36 15.69
CA ARG A 68 10.40 0.05 17.08
C ARG A 68 10.71 1.33 17.86
N PRO A 69 9.74 1.95 18.53
CA PRO A 69 10.06 3.07 19.39
C PRO A 69 11.12 2.60 20.38
N LYS A 70 12.18 3.38 20.57
CA LYS A 70 13.11 3.16 21.67
C LYS A 70 12.30 3.34 22.95
N MET A 71 11.90 2.22 23.56
CA MET A 71 11.29 2.23 24.88
C MET A 71 12.39 2.26 25.93
N ASP A 72 12.12 3.01 27.01
CA ASP A 72 12.95 2.96 28.20
C ASP A 72 13.11 1.50 28.67
N TRP A 73 14.30 1.18 29.21
CA TRP A 73 14.60 -0.17 29.68
C TRP A 73 13.62 -0.65 30.76
N ALA A 74 13.23 0.23 31.70
CA ALA A 74 12.29 -0.11 32.77
C ALA A 74 10.90 -0.45 32.20
N VAL A 75 10.41 0.33 31.23
CA VAL A 75 9.14 0.08 30.54
C VAL A 75 9.18 -1.22 29.76
N SER A 76 10.28 -1.50 29.07
CA SER A 76 10.46 -2.74 28.31
C SER A 76 10.50 -3.97 29.21
N ARG A 77 11.05 -3.84 30.42
CA ARG A 77 11.09 -4.88 31.43
C ARG A 77 9.69 -5.16 32.00
N SER A 78 8.97 -4.13 32.41
CA SER A 78 7.60 -4.25 32.96
C SER A 78 6.64 -4.89 31.97
N ILE A 79 6.72 -4.56 30.69
CA ILE A 79 5.93 -5.16 29.62
C ILE A 79 6.24 -6.66 29.50
N ARG A 80 7.53 -7.04 29.57
CA ARG A 80 7.97 -8.44 29.46
C ARG A 80 7.53 -9.24 30.69
N GLU A 81 7.65 -8.70 31.88
CA GLU A 81 7.26 -9.34 33.14
C GLU A 81 5.74 -9.46 33.25
N GLY A 82 4.96 -8.51 32.72
CA GLY A 82 3.52 -8.54 32.70
C GLY A 82 2.89 -9.41 31.62
N LEU A 83 3.69 -10.12 30.80
CA LEU A 83 3.23 -10.91 29.63
C LEU A 83 2.36 -10.11 28.64
N ILE A 84 2.46 -8.80 28.65
CA ILE A 84 1.68 -7.94 27.78
C ILE A 84 2.43 -7.75 26.45
N THR A 85 1.89 -8.30 25.38
CA THR A 85 2.42 -8.06 24.03
C THR A 85 1.85 -6.75 23.48
N LEU A 86 2.51 -5.64 23.75
CA LEU A 86 2.17 -4.36 23.10
C LEU A 86 2.72 -4.35 21.68
N THR A 87 1.91 -4.71 20.72
CA THR A 87 2.23 -4.49 19.29
C THR A 87 1.83 -3.09 18.88
N SER A 88 2.63 -2.09 19.23
CA SER A 88 2.49 -0.75 18.65
C SER A 88 3.05 -0.75 17.23
N LYS A 89 2.26 -1.22 16.29
CA LYS A 89 2.53 -0.96 14.87
C LYS A 89 1.98 0.42 14.53
N LYS A 90 2.76 1.44 14.77
CA LYS A 90 2.55 2.73 14.11
C LYS A 90 2.98 2.61 12.64
N THR A 91 2.27 1.81 11.87
CA THR A 91 2.35 1.92 10.42
C THR A 91 1.43 3.08 10.07
N PRO A 92 1.96 4.18 9.53
CA PRO A 92 1.09 5.26 9.10
C PRO A 92 0.16 4.71 8.03
N MET A 93 -1.10 4.59 8.37
CA MET A 93 -2.13 4.18 7.42
C MET A 93 -2.52 5.37 6.56
N GLY A 94 -2.67 5.11 5.27
CA GLY A 94 -3.23 6.05 4.34
C GLY A 94 -4.50 5.51 3.72
N ILE A 95 -5.38 6.41 3.34
CA ILE A 95 -6.64 6.11 2.67
C ILE A 95 -6.62 6.78 1.30
N VAL A 96 -6.98 6.03 0.27
CA VAL A 96 -7.29 6.55 -1.06
C VAL A 96 -8.78 6.36 -1.25
N ARG A 97 -9.52 7.46 -1.37
CA ARG A 97 -10.95 7.46 -1.59
C ARG A 97 -11.25 7.91 -3.02
N HIS A 98 -12.02 7.12 -3.73
CA HIS A 98 -12.57 7.50 -5.02
C HIS A 98 -14.08 7.61 -4.91
N ARG A 99 -14.63 8.70 -5.42
CA ARG A 99 -16.07 8.93 -5.51
C ARG A 99 -16.43 9.51 -6.86
N ARG A 100 -17.66 9.30 -7.23
CA ARG A 100 -18.24 9.82 -8.45
C ARG A 100 -19.68 10.22 -8.19
N LEU A 101 -20.04 11.43 -8.53
CA LEU A 101 -21.43 11.82 -8.63
C LEU A 101 -22.02 11.34 -9.97
N PRO A 102 -23.33 11.05 -10.05
CA PRO A 102 -23.96 10.72 -11.30
C PRO A 102 -23.67 11.79 -12.36
N GLY A 103 -23.17 11.37 -13.52
CA GLY A 103 -22.83 12.27 -14.63
C GLY A 103 -21.47 12.97 -14.53
N ALA A 104 -20.75 12.86 -13.41
CA ALA A 104 -19.44 13.48 -13.22
C ALA A 104 -18.28 12.49 -13.39
N ASP A 105 -17.07 13.00 -13.46
CA ASP A 105 -15.85 12.18 -13.45
C ASP A 105 -15.50 11.67 -12.05
N TRP A 106 -14.61 10.66 -12.02
CA TRP A 106 -14.08 10.13 -10.78
C TRP A 106 -13.11 11.10 -10.10
N GLU A 107 -13.44 11.48 -8.88
CA GLU A 107 -12.56 12.25 -8.00
C GLU A 107 -11.79 11.33 -7.05
N GLY A 108 -10.49 11.60 -6.89
CA GLY A 108 -9.62 10.86 -5.98
C GLY A 108 -9.10 11.75 -4.87
N GLU A 109 -9.31 11.35 -3.62
CA GLU A 109 -8.81 12.03 -2.43
C GLU A 109 -7.80 11.16 -1.70
N ILE A 110 -6.78 11.76 -1.14
CA ILE A 110 -5.68 11.10 -0.44
C ILE A 110 -5.64 11.60 1.00
N PHE A 111 -5.60 10.68 1.96
CA PHE A 111 -5.52 10.99 3.39
C PHE A 111 -4.37 10.21 4.06
N GLY A 112 -3.80 10.79 5.12
CA GLY A 112 -2.75 10.15 5.92
C GLY A 112 -1.48 9.88 5.12
N ALA A 113 -0.96 8.67 5.20
CA ALA A 113 0.30 8.27 4.54
C ALA A 113 0.13 7.78 3.10
N ALA A 114 -1.07 7.82 2.54
CA ALA A 114 -1.28 7.49 1.14
C ALA A 114 -0.66 8.57 0.23
N PHE A 115 -0.25 8.18 -0.96
CA PHE A 115 0.32 9.10 -1.94
C PHE A 115 0.09 8.63 -3.37
N ARG A 116 0.20 9.55 -4.30
CA ARG A 116 0.13 9.29 -5.74
C ARG A 116 1.52 9.01 -6.28
N ILE A 117 1.66 7.94 -7.05
CA ILE A 117 2.90 7.56 -7.75
C ILE A 117 2.92 8.18 -9.16
N LYS A 118 1.75 8.15 -9.81
CA LYS A 118 1.54 8.67 -11.18
C LYS A 118 0.24 9.43 -11.28
#